data_581c826f9167fdd4275c911fe4c192f5
#
_entry.id   581c826f9167fdd4275c911fe4c192f5
#
_cell.length_a   1.000
_cell.length_b   1.000
_cell.length_c   1.000
_cell.angle_alpha   90.00
_cell.angle_beta   90.00
_cell.angle_gamma   90.00
#
_symmetry.space_group_name_H-M   'P 1'
#
loop_
_entity.id
_entity.type
_entity.pdbx_description
1 polymer ?
#
loop_
_entity_poly.entity_id
_entity_poly.type
_entity_poly.pdbx_seq_one_letter_code
_entity_poly.pdbx_strand_id
1 'polypeptide(L)'
;ELELKLLSEEKELSEQRKLLSLDEFRPKALEFNEKVSIIRTEQNNKEENLNNKVRKEENEFYKRIYPLLYELLLEKGGLVLVDQRNAIMWDSSVDITDDAIKLINQVLGSVKISN
;
A
#
# COMPACT_ATOMS: atom_id res chain seq x y z
N GLU A 1 -12.40 14.65 -0.89
CA GLU A 1 -13.24 15.63 -1.62
C GLU A 1 -14.43 14.98 -2.32
N LEU A 2 -14.22 13.88 -3.07
CA LEU A 2 -15.31 13.16 -3.74
C LEU A 2 -16.35 12.63 -2.75
N GLU A 3 -15.92 12.12 -1.62
CA GLU A 3 -16.81 11.64 -0.56
C GLU A 3 -17.67 12.75 0.02
N LEU A 4 -17.09 13.93 0.20
CA LEU A 4 -17.82 15.09 0.69
C LEU A 4 -18.88 15.57 -0.31
N LYS A 5 -18.55 15.52 -1.60
CA LYS A 5 -19.53 15.83 -2.67
C LYS A 5 -20.67 14.83 -2.68
N LEU A 6 -20.36 13.53 -2.55
CA LEU A 6 -21.39 12.49 -2.49
C LEU A 6 -22.30 12.65 -1.27
N LEU A 7 -21.74 12.97 -0.11
CA LEU A 7 -22.53 13.23 1.10
C LEU A 7 -23.44 14.44 0.92
N SER A 8 -22.96 15.50 0.29
CA SER A 8 -23.74 16.69 -0.01
C SER A 8 -24.90 16.38 -0.97
N GLU A 9 -24.61 15.63 -2.03
CA GLU A 9 -25.63 15.20 -3.00
C GLU A 9 -26.66 14.27 -2.37
N GLU A 10 -26.23 13.36 -1.51
CA GLU A 10 -27.12 12.46 -0.76
C GLU A 10 -28.08 13.25 0.13
N LYS A 11 -27.56 14.26 0.80
CA LYS A 11 -28.36 15.14 1.65
C LYS A 11 -29.40 15.92 0.85
N GLU A 12 -28.98 16.48 -0.29
CA GLU A 12 -29.89 17.19 -1.21
C GLU A 12 -30.99 16.26 -1.72
N LEU A 13 -30.65 15.04 -2.11
CA LEU A 13 -31.63 14.05 -2.54
C LEU A 13 -32.62 13.70 -1.43
N SER A 14 -32.12 13.54 -0.23
CA SER A 14 -32.94 13.26 0.94
C SER A 14 -33.96 14.37 1.19
N GLU A 15 -33.58 15.63 1.01
CA GLU A 15 -34.45 16.79 1.11
C GLU A 15 -35.45 16.84 -0.05
N GLN A 16 -35.00 16.58 -1.28
CA GLN A 16 -35.85 16.57 -2.47
C GLN A 16 -36.89 15.45 -2.44
N ARG A 17 -36.59 14.32 -1.81
CA ARG A 17 -37.54 13.22 -1.65
C ARG A 17 -38.83 13.65 -0.98
N LYS A 18 -38.78 14.63 -0.08
CA LYS A 18 -39.93 15.17 0.63
C LYS A 18 -40.76 16.14 -0.22
N LEU A 19 -40.11 16.73 -1.24
CA LEU A 19 -40.70 17.79 -2.06
C LEU A 19 -41.16 17.31 -3.44
N LEU A 20 -40.58 16.22 -3.95
CA LEU A 20 -40.87 15.71 -5.29
C LEU A 20 -41.80 14.51 -5.27
N SER A 21 -42.54 14.32 -6.36
CA SER A 21 -43.30 13.10 -6.59
C SER A 21 -42.36 11.91 -6.77
N LEU A 22 -42.88 10.70 -6.57
CA LEU A 22 -42.12 9.48 -6.73
C LEU A 22 -41.51 9.36 -8.15
N ASP A 23 -42.28 9.74 -9.16
CA ASP A 23 -41.88 9.69 -10.57
C ASP A 23 -40.78 10.70 -10.91
N GLU A 24 -40.76 11.84 -10.23
CA GLU A 24 -39.71 12.85 -10.38
C GLU A 24 -38.43 12.50 -9.61
N PHE A 25 -38.58 11.82 -8.49
CA PHE A 25 -37.45 11.43 -7.63
C PHE A 25 -36.67 10.22 -8.18
N ARG A 26 -37.38 9.23 -8.74
CA ARG A 26 -36.73 7.99 -9.25
C ARG A 26 -35.56 8.22 -10.20
N PRO A 27 -35.69 9.06 -11.26
CA PRO A 27 -34.57 9.31 -12.15
C PRO A 27 -33.36 9.89 -11.45
N LYS A 28 -33.58 10.77 -10.49
CA LYS A 28 -32.51 11.40 -9.70
C LYS A 28 -31.79 10.40 -8.80
N ALA A 29 -32.55 9.51 -8.18
CA ALA A 29 -31.98 8.45 -7.34
C ALA A 29 -31.17 7.46 -8.16
N LEU A 30 -31.62 7.09 -9.35
CA LEU A 30 -30.88 6.21 -10.28
C LEU A 30 -29.59 6.86 -10.74
N GLU A 31 -29.62 8.11 -11.12
CA GLU A 31 -28.45 8.88 -11.53
C GLU A 31 -27.40 8.94 -10.41
N PHE A 32 -27.86 9.21 -9.19
CA PHE A 32 -26.97 9.23 -8.02
C PHE A 32 -26.33 7.85 -7.75
N ASN A 33 -27.13 6.79 -7.81
CA ASN A 33 -26.63 5.42 -7.61
C ASN A 33 -25.60 5.02 -8.65
N GLU A 34 -25.82 5.37 -9.92
CA GLU A 34 -24.84 5.16 -10.99
C GLU A 34 -23.55 5.91 -10.73
N LYS A 35 -23.65 7.16 -10.30
CA LYS A 35 -22.50 8.00 -9.96
C LYS A 35 -21.69 7.41 -8.81
N VAL A 36 -22.34 6.94 -7.76
CA VAL A 36 -21.72 6.25 -6.63
C VAL A 36 -20.99 4.99 -7.10
N SER A 37 -21.64 4.19 -7.93
CA SER A 37 -21.06 2.95 -8.48
C SER A 37 -19.80 3.22 -9.31
N ILE A 38 -19.81 4.22 -10.17
CA ILE A 38 -18.66 4.62 -10.99
C ILE A 38 -17.50 5.07 -10.10
N ILE A 39 -17.78 5.91 -9.11
CA ILE A 39 -16.75 6.44 -8.20
C ILE A 39 -16.12 5.31 -7.38
N ARG A 40 -16.92 4.37 -6.87
CA ARG A 40 -16.41 3.20 -6.13
C ARG A 40 -15.50 2.33 -7.01
N THR A 41 -15.91 2.09 -8.25
CA THR A 41 -15.12 1.32 -9.20
C THR A 41 -13.78 2.00 -9.48
N GLU A 42 -13.79 3.30 -9.73
CA GLU A 42 -12.57 4.07 -9.95
C GLU A 42 -11.64 4.05 -8.73
N GLN A 43 -12.18 4.21 -7.53
CA GLN A 43 -11.40 4.15 -6.29
C GLN A 43 -10.78 2.78 -6.08
N ASN A 44 -11.54 1.70 -6.30
CA ASN A 44 -11.05 0.34 -6.20
C ASN A 44 -9.93 0.05 -7.20
N ASN A 45 -10.07 0.54 -8.43
CA ASN A 45 -9.04 0.40 -9.46
C ASN A 45 -7.76 1.16 -9.11
N LYS A 46 -7.88 2.36 -8.57
CA LYS A 46 -6.73 3.15 -8.10
C LYS A 46 -5.99 2.45 -6.96
N GLU A 47 -6.73 1.90 -6.00
CA GLU A 47 -6.17 1.15 -4.88
C GLU A 47 -5.45 -0.10 -5.35
N GLU A 48 -6.05 -0.87 -6.25
CA GLU A 48 -5.45 -2.07 -6.85
C GLU A 48 -4.16 -1.72 -7.62
N ASN A 49 -4.19 -0.67 -8.43
CA ASN A 49 -3.03 -0.21 -9.18
C ASN A 49 -1.89 0.24 -8.26
N LEU A 50 -2.22 0.95 -7.18
CA LEU A 50 -1.25 1.36 -6.18
C LEU A 50 -0.62 0.16 -5.48
N ASN A 51 -1.43 -0.81 -5.06
CA ASN A 51 -0.95 -2.03 -4.41
C ASN A 51 -0.04 -2.84 -5.33
N ASN A 52 -0.39 -2.96 -6.60
CA ASN A 52 0.42 -3.64 -7.60
C ASN A 52 1.77 -2.93 -7.82
N LYS A 53 1.77 -1.61 -7.86
CA LYS A 53 2.99 -0.81 -7.98
C LYS A 53 3.91 -0.99 -6.77
N VAL A 54 3.36 -0.95 -5.56
CA VAL A 54 4.10 -1.18 -4.32
C VAL A 54 4.74 -2.57 -4.32
N ARG A 55 3.98 -3.61 -4.67
CA ARG A 55 4.51 -4.98 -4.76
C ARG A 55 5.64 -5.10 -5.76
N LYS A 56 5.51 -4.48 -6.92
CA LYS A 56 6.54 -4.49 -7.95
C LYS A 56 7.83 -3.84 -7.46
N GLU A 57 7.71 -2.67 -6.81
CA GLU A 57 8.86 -1.96 -6.25
C GLU A 57 9.54 -2.75 -5.13
N GLU A 58 8.76 -3.40 -4.25
CA GLU A 58 9.28 -4.28 -3.21
C GLU A 58 10.03 -5.46 -3.80
N ASN A 59 9.48 -6.13 -4.81
CA ASN A 59 10.12 -7.26 -5.47
C ASN A 59 11.44 -6.86 -6.13
N GLU A 60 11.50 -5.72 -6.80
CA GLU A 60 12.71 -5.19 -7.40
C GLU A 60 13.75 -4.84 -6.34
N PHE A 61 13.33 -4.26 -5.22
CA PHE A 61 14.18 -3.97 -4.09
C PHE A 61 14.82 -5.26 -3.53
N TYR A 62 14.01 -6.28 -3.24
CA TYR A 62 14.51 -7.57 -2.74
C TYR A 62 15.47 -8.25 -3.72
N LYS A 63 15.19 -8.21 -5.02
CA LYS A 63 16.11 -8.74 -6.03
C LYS A 63 17.49 -8.06 -6.01
N ARG A 64 17.52 -6.77 -5.66
CA ARG A 64 18.77 -6.02 -5.57
C ARG A 64 19.52 -6.28 -4.28
N ILE A 65 18.83 -6.49 -3.17
CA ILE A 65 19.47 -6.66 -1.86
C ILE A 65 19.89 -8.11 -1.56
N TYR A 66 19.20 -9.11 -2.08
CA TYR A 66 19.53 -10.51 -1.79
C TYR A 66 20.97 -10.90 -2.16
N PRO A 67 21.51 -10.53 -3.33
CA PRO A 67 22.91 -10.80 -3.61
C PRO A 67 23.87 -10.14 -2.63
N LEU A 68 23.56 -8.94 -2.16
CA LEU A 68 24.35 -8.22 -1.18
C LEU A 68 24.34 -8.91 0.18
N LEU A 69 23.18 -9.35 0.61
CA LEU A 69 23.01 -10.11 1.86
C LEU A 69 23.74 -11.46 1.78
N TYR A 70 23.71 -12.10 0.62
CA TYR A 70 24.43 -13.35 0.40
C TYR A 70 25.95 -13.16 0.53
N GLU A 71 26.50 -12.11 -0.08
CA GLU A 71 27.92 -11.78 0.06
C GLU A 71 28.30 -11.52 1.52
N LEU A 72 27.46 -10.76 2.24
CA LEU A 72 27.69 -10.48 3.66
C LEU A 72 27.61 -11.75 4.50
N LEU A 73 26.67 -12.64 4.21
CA LEU A 73 26.53 -13.93 4.87
C LEU A 73 27.82 -14.75 4.75
N LEU A 74 28.37 -14.85 3.55
CA LEU A 74 29.62 -15.57 3.28
C LEU A 74 30.82 -14.92 3.97
N GLU A 75 30.90 -13.59 3.97
CA GLU A 75 31.93 -12.82 4.64
C GLU A 75 31.93 -13.08 6.15
N LYS A 76 30.75 -13.18 6.76
CA LYS A 76 30.62 -13.49 8.19
C LYS A 76 30.73 -14.97 8.53
N GLY A 77 30.97 -15.83 7.54
CA GLY A 77 31.07 -17.28 7.74
C GLY A 77 29.75 -17.95 8.10
N GLY A 78 28.63 -17.29 7.79
CA GLY A 78 27.29 -17.82 8.06
C GLY A 78 26.84 -18.82 7.01
N LEU A 79 25.91 -19.69 7.39
CA LEU A 79 25.29 -20.67 6.51
C LEU A 79 23.83 -20.33 6.17
N VAL A 80 23.16 -19.61 7.07
CA VAL A 80 21.75 -19.25 6.93
C VAL A 80 21.55 -17.84 7.46
N LEU A 81 20.75 -17.05 6.74
CA LEU A 81 20.27 -15.74 7.18
C LEU A 81 18.79 -15.86 7.51
N VAL A 82 18.41 -15.51 8.72
CA VAL A 82 17.01 -15.61 9.22
C VAL A 82 16.56 -14.27 9.77
N ASP A 83 15.31 -13.91 9.50
CA ASP A 83 14.68 -12.74 10.11
C ASP A 83 14.51 -12.98 11.62
N GLN A 84 14.91 -12.01 12.44
CA GLN A 84 14.79 -12.08 13.91
C GLN A 84 13.39 -12.40 14.39
N ARG A 85 12.38 -11.98 13.69
CA ARG A 85 10.97 -12.24 14.03
C ARG A 85 10.62 -13.72 14.02
N ASN A 86 11.38 -14.53 13.28
CA ASN A 86 11.21 -15.97 13.18
C ASN A 86 12.11 -16.77 14.13
N ALA A 87 12.99 -16.08 14.86
CA ALA A 87 13.89 -16.71 15.83
C ALA A 87 13.32 -16.56 17.24
N ILE A 88 13.33 -17.65 18.01
CA ILE A 88 12.90 -17.65 19.40
C ILE A 88 13.93 -16.94 20.28
N MET A 89 15.20 -17.26 20.07
CA MET A 89 16.33 -16.67 20.78
C MET A 89 17.54 -16.56 19.86
N TRP A 90 18.37 -15.56 20.09
CA TRP A 90 19.64 -15.38 19.39
C TRP A 90 20.63 -14.65 20.29
N ASP A 91 21.91 -14.85 20.04
CA ASP A 91 22.96 -14.07 20.63
C ASP A 91 23.22 -12.83 19.75
N SER A 92 23.46 -11.69 20.37
CA SER A 92 23.72 -10.44 19.64
C SER A 92 24.93 -10.51 18.70
N SER A 93 25.87 -11.41 18.96
CA SER A 93 27.05 -11.61 18.10
C SER A 93 26.70 -12.12 16.70
N VAL A 94 25.54 -12.77 16.53
CA VAL A 94 25.09 -13.28 15.22
C VAL A 94 24.19 -12.29 14.48
N ASP A 95 23.84 -11.16 15.11
CA ASP A 95 23.01 -10.12 14.49
C ASP A 95 23.86 -9.27 13.55
N ILE A 96 23.54 -9.33 12.25
CA ILE A 96 24.25 -8.59 11.19
C ILE A 96 23.44 -7.42 10.63
N THR A 97 22.36 -7.01 11.33
CA THR A 97 21.43 -5.97 10.85
C THR A 97 22.16 -4.67 10.50
N ASP A 98 23.01 -4.17 11.38
CA ASP A 98 23.74 -2.92 11.17
C ASP A 98 24.70 -3.00 9.99
N ASP A 99 25.41 -4.10 9.86
CA ASP A 99 26.34 -4.33 8.74
C ASP A 99 25.58 -4.45 7.41
N ALA A 100 24.41 -5.09 7.44
CA ALA A 100 23.53 -5.18 6.28
C ALA A 100 23.02 -3.80 5.84
N ILE A 101 22.57 -2.98 6.78
CA ILE A 101 22.11 -1.62 6.49
C ILE A 101 23.23 -0.77 5.88
N LYS A 102 24.42 -0.85 6.44
CA LYS A 102 25.61 -0.17 5.91
C LYS A 102 25.91 -0.57 4.48
N LEU A 103 25.94 -1.86 4.19
CA LEU A 103 26.22 -2.38 2.86
C LEU A 103 25.17 -1.95 1.84
N ILE A 104 23.92 -2.07 2.19
CA ILE A 104 22.79 -1.66 1.33
C ILE A 104 22.89 -0.17 1.02
N ASN A 105 23.16 0.67 2.01
CA ASN A 105 23.32 2.10 1.84
C ASN A 105 24.49 2.47 0.95
N GLN A 106 25.62 1.74 1.06
CA GLN A 106 26.79 1.95 0.22
C GLN A 106 26.54 1.63 -1.25
N VAL A 107 25.82 0.56 -1.52
CA VAL A 107 25.58 0.07 -2.89
C VAL A 107 24.39 0.75 -3.55
N LEU A 108 23.30 0.95 -2.83
CA LEU A 108 22.07 1.54 -3.37
C LEU A 108 21.98 3.06 -3.19
N GLY A 109 23.00 3.67 -2.54
CA GLY A 109 22.90 5.05 -2.09
C GLY A 109 21.97 5.16 -0.89
N SER A 110 21.91 6.34 -0.24
CA SER A 110 21.00 6.55 0.88
C SER A 110 19.56 6.45 0.38
N VAL A 111 19.00 5.25 0.41
CA VAL A 111 17.57 5.07 0.26
C VAL A 111 16.95 5.68 1.51
N LYS A 112 16.33 6.84 1.36
CA LYS A 112 15.48 7.39 2.40
C LYS A 112 14.30 6.45 2.55
N ILE A 113 14.41 5.54 3.49
CA ILE A 113 13.22 4.83 3.97
C ILE A 113 12.42 5.89 4.73
N SER A 114 11.51 6.54 4.03
CA SER A 114 10.54 7.41 4.67
C SER A 114 9.56 6.52 5.43
N ASN A 115 9.67 6.54 6.70
CA ASN A 115 8.63 5.99 7.55
C ASN A 115 7.39 6.88 7.51
#